data_f84c1ef667dc9370505ebf841f47e98f
#
_entry.id   f84c1ef667dc9370505ebf841f47e98f
#
_cell.length_a   1.000
_cell.length_b   1.000
_cell.length_c   1.000
_cell.angle_alpha   90.00
_cell.angle_beta   90.00
_cell.angle_gamma   90.00
#
_symmetry.space_group_name_H-M   'P 1'
#
loop_
_entity.id
_entity.type
_entity.pdbx_description
1 polymer ?
#
loop_
_entity_poly.entity_id
_entity_poly.type
_entity_poly.pdbx_seq_one_letter_code
_entity_poly.pdbx_strand_id
1 'polypeptide(L)'
;FSRSYVPFNSVIPNETFSLPDPLESESIEQLILIAARCNGVGTAKDIADYFRMKPSFVHKVIPSLLEEKKLLSACVEGWGENAYLLPSVSIPEKIVSRALLSPFDSLVWCRPRLERLFDFKYRLEIYVPQEKRKYGYYVLPFLLNENLVARVDLKTVRSEGKLLIKGVYLEAGTEPEMVLSELAEEIKELSSFLNLSEVSISGRSKTAVLLRSFLDSN
;
A
#
# COMPACT_ATOMS: atom_id res chain seq x y z
N PHE A 1 2.28 -25.06 -5.42
CA PHE A 1 2.87 -24.13 -6.41
C PHE A 1 4.21 -24.68 -6.87
N SER A 2 4.33 -25.08 -8.13
CA SER A 2 5.63 -25.34 -8.76
C SER A 2 6.17 -24.00 -9.27
N ARG A 3 7.44 -23.70 -8.97
CA ARG A 3 8.13 -22.55 -9.55
C ARG A 3 8.86 -23.04 -10.81
N SER A 4 8.58 -22.38 -11.93
CA SER A 4 9.33 -22.58 -13.18
C SER A 4 10.35 -21.47 -13.32
N TYR A 5 11.59 -21.83 -13.65
CA TYR A 5 12.67 -20.89 -13.91
C TYR A 5 13.02 -20.97 -15.39
N VAL A 6 13.16 -19.82 -16.02
CA VAL A 6 13.59 -19.69 -17.41
C VAL A 6 14.83 -18.80 -17.49
N PRO A 7 15.70 -18.97 -18.48
CA PRO A 7 16.84 -18.08 -18.69
C PRO A 7 16.36 -16.63 -18.90
N PHE A 8 17.09 -15.66 -18.37
CA PHE A 8 16.75 -14.24 -18.45
C PHE A 8 16.55 -13.78 -19.91
N ASN A 9 17.42 -14.21 -20.82
CA ASN A 9 17.36 -13.89 -22.24
C ASN A 9 16.14 -14.48 -23.00
N SER A 10 15.42 -15.44 -22.41
CA SER A 10 14.19 -15.97 -23.02
C SER A 10 12.92 -15.19 -22.64
N VAL A 11 13.04 -14.25 -21.69
CA VAL A 11 11.92 -13.43 -21.17
C VAL A 11 12.04 -11.98 -21.62
N ILE A 12 13.26 -11.47 -21.71
CA ILE A 12 13.50 -10.08 -22.10
C ILE A 12 13.53 -10.00 -23.64
N PRO A 13 12.80 -9.04 -24.25
CA PRO A 13 12.86 -8.83 -25.70
C PRO A 13 14.28 -8.53 -26.19
N ASN A 14 14.64 -9.09 -27.35
CA ASN A 14 15.97 -8.90 -27.94
C ASN A 14 16.33 -7.42 -28.17
N GLU A 15 15.32 -6.59 -28.45
CA GLU A 15 15.48 -5.14 -28.60
C GLU A 15 16.02 -4.49 -27.33
N THR A 16 15.56 -4.97 -26.16
CA THR A 16 16.04 -4.49 -24.85
C THR A 16 17.48 -4.91 -24.59
N PHE A 17 17.86 -6.12 -25.01
CA PHE A 17 19.24 -6.60 -24.88
C PHE A 17 20.25 -5.86 -25.77
N SER A 18 19.80 -5.30 -26.87
CA SER A 18 20.66 -4.53 -27.79
C SER A 18 20.85 -3.08 -27.37
N LEU A 19 20.12 -2.62 -26.37
CA LEU A 19 20.32 -1.27 -25.81
C LEU A 19 21.66 -1.21 -25.05
N PRO A 20 22.42 -0.12 -25.18
CA PRO A 20 23.61 0.09 -24.38
C PRO A 20 23.23 0.15 -22.88
N ASP A 21 24.09 -0.41 -22.03
CA ASP A 21 23.92 -0.29 -20.59
C ASP A 21 24.02 1.19 -20.18
N PRO A 22 23.04 1.72 -19.44
CA PRO A 22 23.10 3.09 -18.95
C PRO A 22 24.21 3.23 -17.91
N LEU A 23 24.74 4.44 -17.75
CA LEU A 23 25.66 4.73 -16.65
C LEU A 23 24.96 4.53 -15.31
N GLU A 24 25.72 4.11 -14.29
CA GLU A 24 25.17 3.91 -12.93
C GLU A 24 24.48 5.18 -12.40
N SER A 25 25.08 6.35 -12.67
CA SER A 25 24.50 7.64 -12.27
C SER A 25 23.14 7.92 -12.93
N GLU A 26 23.00 7.60 -14.22
CA GLU A 26 21.76 7.74 -14.98
C GLU A 26 20.69 6.79 -14.46
N SER A 27 21.08 5.56 -14.18
CA SER A 27 20.18 4.55 -13.60
C SER A 27 19.65 4.99 -12.24
N ILE A 28 20.51 5.50 -11.36
CA ILE A 28 20.13 6.01 -10.04
C ILE A 28 19.19 7.20 -10.17
N GLU A 29 19.48 8.13 -11.07
CA GLU A 29 18.62 9.28 -11.34
C GLU A 29 17.21 8.85 -11.75
N GLN A 30 17.10 7.93 -12.72
CA GLN A 30 15.82 7.42 -13.19
C GLN A 30 15.04 6.71 -12.08
N LEU A 31 15.70 5.89 -11.26
CA LEU A 31 15.07 5.23 -10.12
C LEU A 31 14.55 6.23 -9.08
N ILE A 32 15.28 7.32 -8.83
CA ILE A 32 14.85 8.40 -7.94
C ILE A 32 13.59 9.07 -8.49
N LEU A 33 13.56 9.41 -9.77
CA LEU A 33 12.40 10.06 -10.40
C LEU A 33 11.16 9.16 -10.42
N ILE A 34 11.35 7.85 -10.68
CA ILE A 34 10.26 6.87 -10.61
C ILE A 34 9.74 6.76 -9.17
N ALA A 35 10.64 6.64 -8.18
CA ALA A 35 10.25 6.57 -6.77
C ALA A 35 9.53 7.84 -6.31
N ALA A 36 9.99 9.02 -6.71
CA ALA A 36 9.33 10.29 -6.41
C ALA A 36 7.93 10.36 -7.03
N ARG A 37 7.76 9.88 -8.28
CA ARG A 37 6.45 9.78 -8.93
C ARG A 37 5.50 8.87 -8.16
N CYS A 38 5.95 7.67 -7.79
CA CYS A 38 5.13 6.68 -7.09
C CYS A 38 4.78 7.09 -5.65
N ASN A 39 5.67 7.83 -4.99
CA ASN A 39 5.42 8.34 -3.65
C ASN A 39 4.55 9.61 -3.64
N GLY A 40 4.44 10.34 -4.76
CA GLY A 40 3.84 11.67 -4.84
C GLY A 40 4.72 12.71 -4.14
N VAL A 41 4.85 12.61 -2.82
CA VAL A 41 5.78 13.39 -1.98
C VAL A 41 6.51 12.44 -1.03
N GLY A 42 7.81 12.64 -0.82
CA GLY A 42 8.59 11.79 0.08
C GLY A 42 9.93 12.41 0.48
N THR A 43 10.46 11.98 1.61
CA THR A 43 11.82 12.31 2.03
C THR A 43 12.85 11.55 1.18
N ALA A 44 14.11 11.93 1.24
CA ALA A 44 15.18 11.18 0.58
C ALA A 44 15.22 9.70 1.01
N LYS A 45 14.86 9.43 2.28
CA LYS A 45 14.77 8.06 2.81
C LYS A 45 13.61 7.28 2.20
N ASP A 46 12.44 7.91 2.01
CA ASP A 46 11.28 7.28 1.37
C ASP A 46 11.57 6.93 -0.09
N ILE A 47 12.22 7.85 -0.81
CA ILE A 47 12.66 7.65 -2.19
C ILE A 47 13.67 6.49 -2.28
N ALA A 48 14.64 6.44 -1.37
CA ALA A 48 15.61 5.36 -1.31
C ALA A 48 14.95 4.01 -1.00
N ASP A 49 14.01 3.98 -0.06
CA ASP A 49 13.34 2.73 0.37
C ASP A 49 12.53 2.12 -0.77
N TYR A 50 11.98 2.91 -1.68
CA TYR A 50 11.11 2.43 -2.76
C TYR A 50 11.79 1.32 -3.60
N PHE A 51 13.04 1.52 -4.00
CA PHE A 51 13.86 0.53 -4.72
C PHE A 51 14.95 -0.10 -3.86
N ARG A 52 14.89 0.03 -2.53
CA ARG A 52 15.91 -0.48 -1.59
C ARG A 52 17.32 0.04 -1.89
N MET A 53 17.41 1.27 -2.39
CA MET A 53 18.68 1.95 -2.64
C MET A 53 19.33 2.38 -1.31
N LYS A 54 20.65 2.53 -1.33
CA LYS A 54 21.35 3.16 -0.19
C LYS A 54 20.98 4.65 -0.13
N PRO A 55 20.55 5.18 1.01
CA PRO A 55 20.22 6.60 1.16
C PRO A 55 21.34 7.56 0.70
N SER A 56 22.62 7.14 0.85
CA SER A 56 23.77 7.92 0.40
C SER A 56 23.77 8.19 -1.12
N PHE A 57 23.29 7.26 -1.94
CA PHE A 57 23.17 7.46 -3.39
C PHE A 57 22.12 8.53 -3.70
N VAL A 58 20.99 8.45 -3.05
CA VAL A 58 19.89 9.42 -3.21
C VAL A 58 20.33 10.82 -2.79
N HIS A 59 20.95 10.95 -1.61
CA HIS A 59 21.47 12.24 -1.12
C HIS A 59 22.52 12.86 -2.06
N LYS A 60 23.33 12.04 -2.74
CA LYS A 60 24.35 12.52 -3.68
C LYS A 60 23.72 13.08 -4.98
N VAL A 61 22.62 12.51 -5.43
CA VAL A 61 21.99 12.84 -6.73
C VAL A 61 20.92 13.91 -6.61
N ILE A 62 20.20 14.02 -5.50
CA ILE A 62 19.15 15.03 -5.30
C ILE A 62 19.57 16.47 -5.63
N PRO A 63 20.77 16.98 -5.26
CA PRO A 63 21.15 18.33 -5.56
C PRO A 63 21.13 18.66 -7.06
N SER A 64 21.66 17.80 -7.92
CA SER A 64 21.64 17.99 -9.38
C SER A 64 20.21 17.96 -9.93
N LEU A 65 19.33 17.06 -9.41
CA LEU A 65 17.93 17.00 -9.84
C LEU A 65 17.14 18.26 -9.45
N LEU A 66 17.49 18.92 -8.36
CA LEU A 66 16.91 20.21 -7.95
C LEU A 66 17.39 21.33 -8.86
N GLU A 67 18.69 21.40 -9.18
CA GLU A 67 19.26 22.39 -10.11
C GLU A 67 18.65 22.25 -11.51
N GLU A 68 18.48 21.04 -11.99
CA GLU A 68 17.85 20.71 -13.27
C GLU A 68 16.32 20.85 -13.25
N LYS A 69 15.73 21.18 -12.10
CA LYS A 69 14.27 21.28 -11.89
C LYS A 69 13.52 19.99 -12.24
N LYS A 70 14.17 18.84 -12.17
CA LYS A 70 13.55 17.52 -12.29
C LYS A 70 12.85 17.11 -11.01
N LEU A 71 13.31 17.62 -9.86
CA LEU A 71 12.64 17.56 -8.56
C LEU A 71 12.43 18.97 -8.00
N LEU A 72 11.42 19.09 -7.15
CA LEU A 72 11.18 20.26 -6.31
C LEU A 72 11.35 19.87 -4.85
N SER A 73 11.91 20.77 -4.04
CA SER A 73 11.91 20.64 -2.59
C SER A 73 10.59 21.15 -2.03
N ALA A 74 10.05 20.46 -1.04
CA ALA A 74 8.84 20.82 -0.34
C ALA A 74 9.03 20.71 1.18
N CYS A 75 8.33 21.58 1.90
CA CYS A 75 8.16 21.47 3.34
C CYS A 75 6.75 20.91 3.60
N VAL A 76 6.68 19.76 4.27
CA VAL A 76 5.41 19.18 4.66
C VAL A 76 5.22 19.43 6.16
N GLU A 77 4.06 19.94 6.54
CA GLU A 77 3.75 20.24 7.93
C GLU A 77 3.88 18.98 8.80
N GLY A 78 4.54 19.13 9.95
CA GLY A 78 4.80 18.00 10.87
C GLY A 78 5.97 17.09 10.46
N TRP A 79 6.60 17.29 9.30
CA TRP A 79 7.79 16.50 8.91
C TRP A 79 9.08 17.23 9.34
N GLY A 80 9.96 16.52 10.03
CA GLY A 80 11.24 17.08 10.47
C GLY A 80 12.34 17.10 9.41
N GLU A 81 12.05 16.62 8.17
CA GLU A 81 12.99 16.51 7.07
C GLU A 81 12.40 17.14 5.79
N ASN A 82 13.26 17.60 4.89
CA ASN A 82 12.82 18.06 3.57
C ASN A 82 12.19 16.91 2.79
N ALA A 83 11.12 17.23 2.08
CA ALA A 83 10.47 16.35 1.14
C ALA A 83 10.75 16.78 -0.31
N TYR A 84 10.55 15.84 -1.22
CA TYR A 84 10.79 16.04 -2.66
C TYR A 84 9.59 15.51 -3.43
N LEU A 85 9.26 16.20 -4.53
CA LEU A 85 8.18 15.83 -5.44
C LEU A 85 8.56 16.19 -6.88
N LEU A 86 7.86 15.60 -7.84
CA LEU A 86 8.02 16.00 -9.24
C LEU A 86 7.31 17.30 -9.52
N PRO A 87 7.81 18.14 -10.45
CA PRO A 87 7.12 19.38 -10.87
C PRO A 87 5.72 19.14 -11.44
N SER A 88 5.45 17.93 -11.93
CA SER A 88 4.16 17.53 -12.52
C SER A 88 3.13 17.02 -11.51
N VAL A 89 3.44 17.01 -10.21
CA VAL A 89 2.49 16.58 -9.18
C VAL A 89 1.31 17.53 -9.11
N SER A 90 0.11 16.96 -9.23
CA SER A 90 -1.13 17.67 -8.95
C SER A 90 -1.60 17.31 -7.54
N ILE A 91 -1.93 18.32 -6.76
CA ILE A 91 -2.48 18.14 -5.41
C ILE A 91 -4.00 18.33 -5.53
N PRO A 92 -4.80 17.26 -5.38
CA PRO A 92 -6.26 17.37 -5.46
C PRO A 92 -6.80 18.10 -4.22
N GLU A 93 -7.86 18.87 -4.40
CA GLU A 93 -8.57 19.52 -3.28
C GLU A 93 -9.32 18.52 -2.41
N LYS A 94 -9.75 17.40 -3.00
CA LYS A 94 -10.49 16.34 -2.32
C LYS A 94 -10.10 14.98 -2.91
N ILE A 95 -9.89 14.03 -2.04
CA ILE A 95 -9.69 12.62 -2.41
C ILE A 95 -10.94 11.84 -2.02
N VAL A 96 -11.49 11.11 -2.99
CA VAL A 96 -12.54 10.11 -2.76
C VAL A 96 -11.95 8.77 -3.14
N SER A 97 -11.68 7.95 -2.16
CA SER A 97 -11.06 6.64 -2.37
C SER A 97 -11.61 5.61 -1.40
N ARG A 98 -11.64 4.37 -1.85
CA ARG A 98 -11.99 3.20 -1.06
C ARG A 98 -11.13 2.03 -1.52
N ALA A 99 -10.33 1.45 -0.63
CA ALA A 99 -9.48 0.33 -0.98
C ALA A 99 -9.03 -0.50 0.24
N LEU A 100 -9.02 -1.81 0.09
CA LEU A 100 -8.30 -2.73 0.97
C LEU A 100 -6.86 -2.87 0.47
N LEU A 101 -5.90 -2.32 1.22
CA LEU A 101 -4.50 -2.27 0.82
C LEU A 101 -3.75 -3.55 1.18
N SER A 102 -2.96 -4.06 0.24
CA SER A 102 -2.06 -5.18 0.52
C SER A 102 -0.94 -4.75 1.47
N PRO A 103 -0.45 -5.66 2.35
CA PRO A 103 0.78 -5.41 3.13
C PRO A 103 2.01 -5.11 2.27
N PHE A 104 1.98 -5.46 1.00
CA PHE A 104 3.05 -5.24 0.02
C PHE A 104 2.78 -4.04 -0.89
N ASP A 105 1.70 -3.31 -0.67
CA ASP A 105 1.42 -2.05 -1.35
C ASP A 105 2.49 -1.01 -1.01
N SER A 106 2.85 -0.16 -1.98
CA SER A 106 3.89 0.87 -1.80
C SER A 106 3.53 1.89 -0.72
N LEU A 107 2.24 2.11 -0.46
CA LEU A 107 1.77 2.96 0.62
C LEU A 107 1.97 2.32 2.01
N VAL A 108 1.95 0.97 2.08
CA VAL A 108 1.93 0.21 3.35
C VAL A 108 3.30 -0.34 3.74
N TRP A 109 4.13 -0.79 2.79
CA TRP A 109 5.36 -1.52 3.12
C TRP A 109 6.40 -0.68 3.86
N CYS A 110 6.52 0.63 3.53
CA CYS A 110 7.43 1.55 4.24
C CYS A 110 6.76 2.06 5.52
N ARG A 111 6.89 1.30 6.61
CA ARG A 111 6.20 1.55 7.88
C ARG A 111 6.47 2.93 8.50
N PRO A 112 7.72 3.45 8.51
CA PRO A 112 7.96 4.81 9.00
C PRO A 112 7.21 5.88 8.20
N ARG A 113 7.09 5.70 6.87
CA ARG A 113 6.32 6.58 6.01
C ARG A 113 4.82 6.45 6.28
N LEU A 114 4.32 5.22 6.38
CA LEU A 114 2.92 4.94 6.69
C LEU A 114 2.49 5.57 8.02
N GLU A 115 3.30 5.39 9.07
CA GLU A 115 3.05 6.00 10.39
C GLU A 115 3.08 7.53 10.32
N ARG A 116 4.02 8.12 9.59
CA ARG A 116 4.13 9.57 9.42
C ARG A 116 2.96 10.18 8.63
N LEU A 117 2.43 9.46 7.62
CA LEU A 117 1.33 9.95 6.80
C LEU A 117 -0.04 9.80 7.46
N PHE A 118 -0.27 8.70 8.19
CA PHE A 118 -1.60 8.29 8.63
C PHE A 118 -1.69 8.03 10.15
N ASP A 119 -0.63 8.25 10.92
CA ASP A 119 -0.52 7.79 12.32
C ASP A 119 -0.90 6.31 12.50
N PHE A 120 -0.62 5.50 11.48
CA PHE A 120 -1.06 4.12 11.38
C PHE A 120 0.11 3.15 11.58
N LYS A 121 0.23 2.61 12.80
CA LYS A 121 1.24 1.59 13.14
C LYS A 121 0.82 0.25 12.59
N TYR A 122 1.57 -0.26 11.62
CA TYR A 122 1.27 -1.51 10.95
C TYR A 122 2.38 -2.55 11.11
N ARG A 123 1.96 -3.82 11.35
CA ARG A 123 2.85 -4.97 11.35
C ARG A 123 2.13 -6.14 10.71
N LEU A 124 2.74 -6.78 9.73
CA LEU A 124 2.26 -8.03 9.17
C LEU A 124 2.61 -9.18 10.15
N GLU A 125 1.62 -9.95 10.57
CA GLU A 125 1.76 -10.95 11.64
C GLU A 125 1.81 -12.41 11.12
N ILE A 126 2.11 -12.63 9.84
CA ILE A 126 2.16 -13.97 9.23
C ILE A 126 3.19 -14.91 9.90
N TYR A 127 4.27 -14.35 10.45
CA TYR A 127 5.33 -15.09 11.15
C TYR A 127 5.16 -15.08 12.68
N VAL A 128 4.09 -14.43 13.18
CA VAL A 128 3.79 -14.41 14.62
C VAL A 128 2.94 -15.62 14.95
N PRO A 129 3.26 -16.40 16.03
CA PRO A 129 2.40 -17.47 16.51
C PRO A 129 0.96 -17.00 16.74
N GLN A 130 -0.02 -17.84 16.45
CA GLN A 130 -1.43 -17.45 16.40
C GLN A 130 -1.91 -16.78 17.69
N GLU A 131 -1.51 -17.31 18.84
CA GLU A 131 -1.88 -16.81 20.17
C GLU A 131 -1.28 -15.45 20.53
N LYS A 132 -0.27 -14.99 19.76
CA LYS A 132 0.40 -13.69 19.95
C LYS A 132 0.01 -12.64 18.93
N ARG A 133 -0.87 -12.98 17.97
CA ARG A 133 -1.35 -12.04 16.96
C ARG A 133 -2.35 -11.08 17.57
N LYS A 134 -2.18 -9.81 17.29
CA LYS A 134 -3.07 -8.75 17.76
C LYS A 134 -4.31 -8.61 16.87
N TYR A 135 -4.10 -8.64 15.56
CA TYR A 135 -5.16 -8.36 14.58
C TYR A 135 -5.46 -9.54 13.66
N GLY A 136 -4.54 -10.45 13.43
CA GLY A 136 -4.78 -11.62 12.58
C GLY A 136 -3.57 -12.07 11.78
N TYR A 137 -3.82 -12.93 10.80
CA TYR A 137 -2.76 -13.54 9.99
C TYR A 137 -2.32 -12.64 8.83
N TYR A 138 -3.30 -12.23 8.00
CA TYR A 138 -3.06 -11.42 6.81
C TYR A 138 -4.02 -10.23 6.81
N VAL A 139 -3.65 -9.25 7.60
CA VAL A 139 -4.50 -8.09 7.87
C VAL A 139 -4.27 -7.02 6.82
N LEU A 140 -5.35 -6.56 6.19
CA LEU A 140 -5.36 -5.50 5.19
C LEU A 140 -5.77 -4.18 5.86
N PRO A 141 -4.99 -3.10 5.75
CA PRO A 141 -5.47 -1.76 6.05
C PRO A 141 -6.61 -1.37 5.12
N PHE A 142 -7.65 -0.74 5.63
CA PHE A 142 -8.74 -0.18 4.85
C PHE A 142 -8.59 1.34 4.73
N LEU A 143 -8.36 1.78 3.50
CA LEU A 143 -8.29 3.20 3.13
C LEU A 143 -9.70 3.68 2.76
N LEU A 144 -10.14 4.75 3.40
CA LEU A 144 -11.37 5.45 3.04
C LEU A 144 -11.06 6.94 2.95
N ASN A 145 -11.24 7.50 1.77
CA ASN A 145 -10.82 8.85 1.44
C ASN A 145 -9.32 9.05 1.74
N GLU A 146 -8.97 9.91 2.68
CA GLU A 146 -7.60 10.25 3.03
C GLU A 146 -7.08 9.51 4.29
N ASN A 147 -7.86 8.56 4.84
CA ASN A 147 -7.54 7.95 6.13
C ASN A 147 -7.54 6.42 6.08
N LEU A 148 -6.64 5.82 6.87
CA LEU A 148 -6.68 4.40 7.17
C LEU A 148 -7.59 4.19 8.38
N VAL A 149 -8.79 3.71 8.12
CA VAL A 149 -9.89 3.72 9.10
C VAL A 149 -10.17 2.37 9.75
N ALA A 150 -9.64 1.27 9.18
CA ALA A 150 -9.82 -0.07 9.75
C ALA A 150 -8.70 -1.03 9.35
N ARG A 151 -8.69 -2.18 10.06
CA ARG A 151 -7.85 -3.36 9.78
C ARG A 151 -8.76 -4.56 9.58
N VAL A 152 -8.54 -5.30 8.50
CA VAL A 152 -9.42 -6.41 8.12
C VAL A 152 -8.59 -7.68 7.90
N ASP A 153 -8.82 -8.72 8.72
CA ASP A 153 -8.19 -10.03 8.52
C ASP A 153 -9.09 -10.88 7.62
N LEU A 154 -8.66 -11.12 6.39
CA LEU A 154 -9.38 -11.86 5.37
C LEU A 154 -8.70 -13.19 5.06
N LYS A 155 -9.52 -14.18 4.72
CA LYS A 155 -9.06 -15.48 4.24
C LYS A 155 -9.93 -15.97 3.08
N THR A 156 -9.30 -16.27 1.96
CA THR A 156 -9.98 -16.97 0.85
C THR A 156 -10.03 -18.47 1.12
N VAL A 157 -11.22 -19.06 1.13
CA VAL A 157 -11.46 -20.49 1.19
C VAL A 157 -11.89 -20.96 -0.19
N ARG A 158 -10.91 -21.16 -1.08
CA ARG A 158 -11.16 -21.43 -2.51
C ARG A 158 -11.96 -22.71 -2.76
N SER A 159 -11.78 -23.75 -1.94
CA SER A 159 -12.54 -25.00 -2.02
C SER A 159 -14.04 -24.82 -1.77
N GLU A 160 -14.43 -23.75 -1.09
CA GLU A 160 -15.82 -23.41 -0.77
C GLU A 160 -16.34 -22.21 -1.56
N GLY A 161 -15.53 -21.61 -2.43
CA GLY A 161 -15.89 -20.38 -3.14
C GLY A 161 -16.14 -19.18 -2.22
N LYS A 162 -15.47 -19.12 -1.06
CA LYS A 162 -15.84 -18.24 0.03
C LYS A 162 -14.73 -17.25 0.41
N LEU A 163 -15.11 -15.99 0.66
CA LEU A 163 -14.28 -14.98 1.34
C LEU A 163 -14.68 -14.93 2.82
N LEU A 164 -13.77 -15.34 3.71
CA LEU A 164 -14.00 -15.36 5.15
C LEU A 164 -13.37 -14.11 5.79
N ILE A 165 -14.19 -13.28 6.42
CA ILE A 165 -13.77 -12.17 7.27
C ILE A 165 -13.54 -12.73 8.67
N LYS A 166 -12.26 -12.76 9.07
CA LYS A 166 -11.84 -13.30 10.37
C LYS A 166 -11.87 -12.27 11.48
N GLY A 167 -11.66 -11.00 11.15
CA GLY A 167 -11.69 -9.90 12.09
C GLY A 167 -11.75 -8.55 11.41
N VAL A 168 -12.43 -7.60 12.04
CA VAL A 168 -12.49 -6.20 11.65
C VAL A 168 -12.25 -5.34 12.88
N TYR A 169 -11.29 -4.44 12.76
CA TYR A 169 -10.84 -3.56 13.83
C TYR A 169 -10.87 -2.13 13.32
N LEU A 170 -11.76 -1.31 13.86
CA LEU A 170 -11.85 0.10 13.53
C LEU A 170 -10.75 0.89 14.24
N GLU A 171 -10.20 1.90 13.58
CA GLU A 171 -9.29 2.85 14.20
C GLU A 171 -10.07 3.84 15.08
N ALA A 172 -9.38 4.43 16.04
CA ALA A 172 -10.00 5.38 16.98
C ALA A 172 -10.53 6.63 16.25
N GLY A 173 -11.67 7.13 16.70
CA GLY A 173 -12.28 8.34 16.14
C GLY A 173 -13.05 8.16 14.84
N THR A 174 -13.22 6.92 14.37
CA THR A 174 -14.01 6.63 13.15
C THR A 174 -15.50 6.48 13.46
N GLU A 175 -16.35 6.82 12.49
CA GLU A 175 -17.78 6.58 12.53
C GLU A 175 -18.09 5.15 12.07
N PRO A 176 -18.50 4.23 12.96
CA PRO A 176 -18.61 2.81 12.63
C PRO A 176 -19.57 2.50 11.48
N GLU A 177 -20.73 3.14 11.45
CA GLU A 177 -21.75 2.90 10.43
C GLU A 177 -21.25 3.27 9.04
N MET A 178 -20.65 4.46 8.90
CA MET A 178 -20.08 4.93 7.64
C MET A 178 -18.94 4.04 7.18
N VAL A 179 -17.97 3.72 8.08
CA VAL A 179 -16.82 2.91 7.71
C VAL A 179 -17.22 1.49 7.33
N LEU A 180 -18.18 0.89 8.05
CA LEU A 180 -18.58 -0.50 7.80
C LEU A 180 -19.48 -0.64 6.57
N SER A 181 -20.30 0.37 6.24
CA SER A 181 -21.07 0.36 4.99
C SER A 181 -20.13 0.42 3.78
N GLU A 182 -19.13 1.30 3.78
CA GLU A 182 -18.13 1.41 2.71
C GLU A 182 -17.23 0.17 2.64
N LEU A 183 -16.85 -0.39 3.79
CA LEU A 183 -16.10 -1.64 3.86
C LEU A 183 -16.90 -2.83 3.28
N ALA A 184 -18.22 -2.87 3.50
CA ALA A 184 -19.06 -3.92 2.94
C ALA A 184 -19.03 -3.91 1.40
N GLU A 185 -19.12 -2.73 0.80
CA GLU A 185 -19.05 -2.57 -0.66
C GLU A 185 -17.66 -2.97 -1.19
N GLU A 186 -16.58 -2.56 -0.52
CA GLU A 186 -15.21 -2.96 -0.90
C GLU A 186 -15.01 -4.48 -0.82
N ILE A 187 -15.59 -5.13 0.19
CA ILE A 187 -15.53 -6.58 0.35
C ILE A 187 -16.33 -7.30 -0.75
N LYS A 188 -17.50 -6.77 -1.14
CA LYS A 188 -18.29 -7.31 -2.26
C LYS A 188 -17.49 -7.21 -3.58
N GLU A 189 -16.86 -6.08 -3.85
CA GLU A 189 -15.99 -5.86 -5.02
C GLU A 189 -14.80 -6.84 -5.01
N LEU A 190 -14.11 -6.97 -3.88
CA LEU A 190 -13.00 -7.91 -3.73
C LEU A 190 -13.44 -9.36 -3.93
N SER A 191 -14.60 -9.76 -3.37
CA SER A 191 -15.17 -11.10 -3.55
C SER A 191 -15.45 -11.40 -5.01
N SER A 192 -16.05 -10.45 -5.73
CA SER A 192 -16.32 -10.53 -7.17
C SER A 192 -15.01 -10.64 -7.97
N PHE A 193 -14.03 -9.79 -7.70
CA PHE A 193 -12.71 -9.84 -8.35
C PHE A 193 -12.00 -11.18 -8.17
N LEU A 194 -12.17 -11.82 -7.00
CA LEU A 194 -11.60 -13.13 -6.68
C LEU A 194 -12.42 -14.30 -7.21
N ASN A 195 -13.56 -14.04 -7.89
CA ASN A 195 -14.53 -15.03 -8.35
C ASN A 195 -15.03 -15.94 -7.21
N LEU A 196 -15.40 -15.32 -6.07
CA LEU A 196 -15.96 -16.03 -4.92
C LEU A 196 -17.46 -15.74 -4.84
N SER A 197 -18.25 -16.78 -4.52
CA SER A 197 -19.72 -16.71 -4.51
C SER A 197 -20.31 -16.35 -3.16
N GLU A 198 -19.51 -16.42 -2.09
CA GLU A 198 -20.00 -16.20 -0.73
C GLU A 198 -19.03 -15.35 0.07
N VAL A 199 -19.58 -14.40 0.86
CA VAL A 199 -18.86 -13.68 1.92
C VAL A 199 -19.41 -14.14 3.27
N SER A 200 -18.53 -14.49 4.20
CA SER A 200 -18.92 -14.88 5.55
C SER A 200 -18.06 -14.19 6.60
N ILE A 201 -18.62 -13.99 7.79
CA ILE A 201 -17.95 -13.34 8.93
C ILE A 201 -17.84 -14.32 10.08
N SER A 202 -16.61 -14.54 10.57
CA SER A 202 -16.39 -15.23 11.82
C SER A 202 -16.51 -14.26 13.00
N GLY A 203 -17.11 -14.74 14.09
CA GLY A 203 -17.24 -13.96 15.32
C GLY A 203 -18.57 -13.23 15.50
N ARG A 204 -18.75 -12.69 16.72
CA ARG A 204 -19.98 -12.05 17.20
C ARG A 204 -19.71 -10.67 17.84
N SER A 205 -18.59 -10.03 17.51
CA SER A 205 -18.34 -8.67 17.98
C SER A 205 -19.41 -7.70 17.45
N LYS A 206 -19.61 -6.59 18.12
CA LYS A 206 -20.55 -5.52 17.64
C LYS A 206 -20.21 -5.11 16.20
N THR A 207 -18.94 -4.94 15.89
CA THR A 207 -18.44 -4.61 14.54
C THR A 207 -18.80 -5.71 13.52
N ALA A 208 -18.64 -6.98 13.86
CA ALA A 208 -18.98 -8.09 12.96
C ALA A 208 -20.50 -8.18 12.71
N VAL A 209 -21.32 -7.93 13.73
CA VAL A 209 -22.80 -7.93 13.60
C VAL A 209 -23.23 -6.79 12.70
N LEU A 210 -22.72 -5.58 12.91
CA LEU A 210 -23.05 -4.41 12.11
C LEU A 210 -22.56 -4.56 10.65
N LEU A 211 -21.34 -5.05 10.43
CA LEU A 211 -20.86 -5.30 9.07
C LEU A 211 -21.71 -6.35 8.34
N ARG A 212 -22.18 -7.39 9.04
CA ARG A 212 -23.07 -8.38 8.44
C ARG A 212 -24.37 -7.76 7.95
N SER A 213 -24.98 -6.85 8.70
CA SER A 213 -26.22 -6.17 8.24
C SER A 213 -26.01 -5.39 6.93
N PHE A 214 -24.85 -4.78 6.70
CA PHE A 214 -24.52 -4.12 5.42
C PHE A 214 -24.20 -5.09 4.29
N LEU A 215 -23.60 -6.24 4.59
CA LEU A 215 -23.34 -7.26 3.57
C LEU A 215 -24.62 -7.95 3.09
N ASP A 216 -25.59 -8.13 4.00
CA ASP A 216 -26.88 -8.77 3.74
C ASP A 216 -27.91 -7.79 3.10
N SER A 217 -27.64 -6.50 3.19
CA SER A 217 -28.45 -5.47 2.50
C SER A 217 -28.09 -5.45 1.01
N ASN A 218 -29.06 -5.76 0.16
CA ASN A 218 -28.94 -5.70 -1.29
C ASN A 218 -28.95 -4.28 -1.83
#